data_7f6e285c02e6dfc04b89ec32279c8908
#
_entry.id   7f6e285c02e6dfc04b89ec32279c8908
#
_cell.length_a   1.000
_cell.length_b   1.000
_cell.length_c   1.000
_cell.angle_alpha   90.00
_cell.angle_beta   90.00
_cell.angle_gamma   90.00
#
_symmetry.space_group_name_H-M   'P 1'
#
loop_
_entity.id
_entity.type
_entity.pdbx_description
1 polymer ?
#
loop_
_entity_poly.entity_id
_entity_poly.type
_entity_poly.pdbx_seq_one_letter_code
_entity_poly.pdbx_strand_id
1 'polypeptide(L)'
;MSKMMQRVVALVVMLVVVMGGTVWGVDSMTIHYQQPNTDAPVVMTVNGDEVHADEYAGYMLYNMKYYENMYAQFGMSNVWDDEYAAATLGSSMPQAAKDQSVYARVVLQKFNELGLKMNYTQQKQVGQLRQDTIDMLGYDGYLNQVGNFGFSDESYSNFVYISQCYQVLNDYYYGENGVNVPSDDELRQYFADNYLSAKHILISTVDSTTGETLRTDAEAKAEAQAILDRLNAGEDFDTLMNEYSEDPGLTGNPDGYIFTEGEMVTSFYDAAKALGEGEVSGLVQSDYGYHIIKREPLDVDGQFENYKGLLVTMTAGTMDDLLNQWMQEADVQTTEVFDEITYQNVRDYLYADVKTVLDAQDAARSASDESATDDVATENADAAATEGSTETSETAE
;
A
#
# COMPACT_ATOMS: atom_id res chain seq x y z
N MET A 1 0.10 3.26 16.45
CA MET A 1 -0.49 3.78 15.18
C MET A 1 -1.35 2.70 14.55
N SER A 2 -2.57 3.00 14.09
CA SER A 2 -3.42 1.97 13.51
C SER A 2 -2.85 1.56 12.14
N LYS A 3 -2.85 0.24 11.84
CA LYS A 3 -2.50 -0.31 10.51
C LYS A 3 -3.31 0.32 9.37
N MET A 4 -4.34 1.07 9.69
CA MET A 4 -5.23 1.78 8.79
C MET A 4 -4.59 3.07 8.26
N MET A 5 -3.85 3.81 9.09
CA MET A 5 -3.14 5.04 8.70
C MET A 5 -2.00 4.75 7.71
N GLN A 6 -1.25 3.65 7.91
CA GLN A 6 -0.24 3.18 6.94
C GLN A 6 -0.85 2.81 5.57
N ARG A 7 -2.13 2.38 5.55
CA ARG A 7 -2.82 2.02 4.31
C ARG A 7 -3.33 3.24 3.54
N VAL A 8 -3.70 4.33 4.23
CA VAL A 8 -4.15 5.57 3.58
C VAL A 8 -2.99 6.23 2.84
N VAL A 9 -1.81 6.31 3.45
CA VAL A 9 -0.60 6.86 2.80
C VAL A 9 -0.15 5.98 1.62
N ALA A 10 -0.14 4.66 1.78
CA ALA A 10 0.21 3.72 0.70
C ALA A 10 -0.78 3.78 -0.49
N LEU A 11 -2.03 4.15 -0.25
CA LEU A 11 -3.07 4.24 -1.29
C LEU A 11 -2.96 5.48 -2.16
N VAL A 12 -2.57 6.62 -1.59
CA VAL A 12 -2.28 7.84 -2.35
C VAL A 12 -1.15 7.59 -3.36
N VAL A 13 -0.14 6.84 -2.96
CA VAL A 13 1.00 6.48 -3.83
C VAL A 13 0.63 5.44 -4.89
N MET A 14 -0.26 4.47 -4.60
CA MET A 14 -0.59 3.41 -5.57
C MET A 14 -1.43 3.88 -6.77
N LEU A 15 -2.26 4.91 -6.65
CA LEU A 15 -3.09 5.40 -7.76
C LEU A 15 -2.28 6.16 -8.83
N VAL A 16 -1.12 6.70 -8.47
CA VAL A 16 -0.24 7.44 -9.39
C VAL A 16 0.65 6.49 -10.24
N VAL A 17 0.87 5.26 -9.80
CA VAL A 17 1.86 4.32 -10.42
C VAL A 17 1.30 3.51 -11.60
N VAL A 18 -0.02 3.46 -11.83
CA VAL A 18 -0.62 2.45 -12.74
C VAL A 18 -0.71 2.88 -14.21
N MET A 19 -0.39 4.12 -14.59
CA MET A 19 -0.50 4.53 -16.01
C MET A 19 0.79 5.16 -16.57
N GLY A 20 1.76 4.32 -16.92
CA GLY A 20 2.91 4.69 -17.72
C GLY A 20 2.61 4.60 -19.22
N GLY A 21 2.42 5.72 -19.88
CA GLY A 21 2.35 5.82 -21.33
C GLY A 21 3.14 7.02 -21.85
N THR A 22 3.96 6.80 -22.84
CA THR A 22 4.85 7.82 -23.46
C THR A 22 4.11 8.61 -24.54
N VAL A 23 4.02 9.93 -24.43
CA VAL A 23 3.57 10.82 -25.53
C VAL A 23 4.42 12.09 -25.62
N TRP A 24 4.63 12.53 -26.84
CA TRP A 24 5.39 13.70 -27.27
C TRP A 24 4.53 14.95 -27.34
N GLY A 25 5.02 16.00 -26.69
CA GLY A 25 4.72 17.39 -27.01
C GLY A 25 3.50 18.03 -26.39
N VAL A 26 3.70 18.94 -25.43
CA VAL A 26 3.09 20.29 -25.34
C VAL A 26 3.77 21.10 -24.22
N ASP A 27 4.18 22.31 -24.54
CA ASP A 27 5.01 23.21 -23.70
C ASP A 27 4.22 24.10 -22.72
N SER A 28 2.94 23.81 -22.43
CA SER A 28 2.09 24.74 -21.68
C SER A 28 1.39 24.19 -20.44
N MET A 29 1.80 23.05 -19.89
CA MET A 29 1.11 22.42 -18.76
C MET A 29 1.94 22.41 -17.47
N THR A 30 2.25 23.58 -16.93
CA THR A 30 2.65 23.70 -15.53
C THR A 30 1.40 23.79 -14.67
N ILE A 31 1.11 22.76 -13.90
CA ILE A 31 0.08 22.80 -12.86
C ILE A 31 0.72 23.41 -11.61
N HIS A 32 0.03 24.38 -11.04
CA HIS A 32 0.35 24.98 -9.74
C HIS A 32 -0.78 24.63 -8.77
N TYR A 33 -0.45 24.52 -7.48
CA TYR A 33 -1.48 24.47 -6.47
C TYR A 33 -2.37 25.72 -6.56
N GLN A 34 -3.66 25.50 -6.66
CA GLN A 34 -4.66 26.58 -6.69
C GLN A 34 -5.36 26.60 -5.34
N GLN A 35 -5.34 27.75 -4.68
CA GLN A 35 -6.17 27.95 -3.50
C GLN A 35 -7.63 27.77 -3.90
N PRO A 36 -8.39 26.86 -3.24
CA PRO A 36 -9.79 26.68 -3.56
C PRO A 36 -10.54 28.02 -3.45
N ASN A 37 -11.18 28.42 -4.54
CA ASN A 37 -12.08 29.57 -4.52
C ASN A 37 -13.48 29.07 -4.17
N THR A 38 -13.79 29.03 -2.88
CA THR A 38 -15.02 28.44 -2.38
C THR A 38 -15.65 29.33 -1.30
N ASP A 39 -17.00 29.35 -1.29
CA ASP A 39 -17.81 29.91 -0.20
C ASP A 39 -18.20 28.82 0.84
N ALA A 40 -17.68 27.59 0.69
CA ALA A 40 -17.95 26.52 1.61
C ALA A 40 -17.39 26.83 3.02
N PRO A 41 -18.10 26.45 4.09
CA PRO A 41 -17.63 26.72 5.44
C PRO A 41 -16.32 26.01 5.75
N VAL A 42 -15.51 26.61 6.63
CA VAL A 42 -14.28 25.99 7.15
C VAL A 42 -14.65 24.89 8.12
N VAL A 43 -14.12 23.67 7.88
CA VAL A 43 -14.34 22.50 8.76
C VAL A 43 -13.20 22.32 9.76
N MET A 44 -11.99 22.71 9.38
CA MET A 44 -10.83 22.66 10.28
C MET A 44 -9.72 23.61 9.80
N THR A 45 -8.75 23.83 10.69
CA THR A 45 -7.45 24.40 10.31
C THR A 45 -6.32 23.43 10.66
N VAL A 46 -5.25 23.46 9.87
CA VAL A 46 -4.02 22.68 10.08
C VAL A 46 -2.84 23.64 10.09
N ASN A 47 -2.24 23.86 11.24
CA ASN A 47 -1.20 24.88 11.46
C ASN A 47 -1.65 26.28 10.98
N GLY A 48 -2.95 26.58 11.07
CA GLY A 48 -3.55 27.84 10.64
C GLY A 48 -4.07 27.87 9.20
N ASP A 49 -3.75 26.91 8.35
CA ASP A 49 -4.29 26.81 6.99
C ASP A 49 -5.69 26.18 7.00
N GLU A 50 -6.64 26.83 6.34
CA GLU A 50 -8.04 26.41 6.32
C GLU A 50 -8.26 25.21 5.40
N VAL A 51 -9.14 24.30 5.85
CA VAL A 51 -9.74 23.21 5.06
C VAL A 51 -11.23 23.45 4.99
N HIS A 52 -11.77 23.55 3.79
CA HIS A 52 -13.18 23.83 3.53
C HIS A 52 -14.00 22.54 3.40
N ALA A 53 -15.32 22.67 3.58
CA ALA A 53 -16.24 21.55 3.63
C ALA A 53 -16.28 20.73 2.32
N ASP A 54 -16.17 21.41 1.18
CA ASP A 54 -16.18 20.77 -0.14
C ASP A 54 -14.91 19.92 -0.40
N GLU A 55 -13.74 20.40 0.00
CA GLU A 55 -12.49 19.63 -0.05
C GLU A 55 -12.55 18.43 0.90
N TYR A 56 -12.98 18.65 2.14
CA TYR A 56 -13.12 17.61 3.14
C TYR A 56 -14.12 16.52 2.71
N ALA A 57 -15.28 16.93 2.18
CA ALA A 57 -16.29 16.01 1.65
C ALA A 57 -15.77 15.25 0.43
N GLY A 58 -14.99 15.89 -0.43
CA GLY A 58 -14.30 15.22 -1.54
C GLY A 58 -13.39 14.09 -1.06
N TYR A 59 -12.55 14.34 -0.05
CA TYR A 59 -11.72 13.28 0.55
C TYR A 59 -12.55 12.19 1.22
N MET A 60 -13.66 12.53 1.86
CA MET A 60 -14.57 11.53 2.45
C MET A 60 -15.17 10.63 1.37
N LEU A 61 -15.71 11.21 0.30
CA LEU A 61 -16.27 10.43 -0.81
C LEU A 61 -15.20 9.58 -1.51
N TYR A 62 -13.98 10.09 -1.67
CA TYR A 62 -12.85 9.33 -2.19
C TYR A 62 -12.60 8.05 -1.38
N ASN A 63 -12.55 8.16 -0.04
CA ASN A 63 -12.38 7.01 0.83
C ASN A 63 -13.58 6.03 0.73
N MET A 64 -14.81 6.56 0.65
CA MET A 64 -16.00 5.72 0.46
C MET A 64 -15.93 4.92 -0.84
N LYS A 65 -15.55 5.56 -1.96
CA LYS A 65 -15.39 4.89 -3.27
C LYS A 65 -14.29 3.85 -3.28
N TYR A 66 -13.23 4.09 -2.53
CA TYR A 66 -12.20 3.08 -2.34
C TYR A 66 -12.77 1.78 -1.72
N TYR A 67 -13.56 1.91 -0.65
CA TYR A 67 -14.20 0.74 -0.02
C TYR A 67 -15.24 0.09 -0.94
N GLU A 68 -16.04 0.87 -1.67
CA GLU A 68 -16.96 0.33 -2.67
C GLU A 68 -16.22 -0.56 -3.69
N ASN A 69 -15.14 -0.06 -4.26
CA ASN A 69 -14.34 -0.80 -5.25
C ASN A 69 -13.67 -2.04 -4.65
N MET A 70 -13.19 -1.94 -3.42
CA MET A 70 -12.57 -3.07 -2.72
C MET A 70 -13.59 -4.19 -2.45
N TYR A 71 -14.76 -3.85 -1.96
CA TYR A 71 -15.80 -4.84 -1.65
C TYR A 71 -16.48 -5.40 -2.91
N ALA A 72 -16.53 -4.63 -4.00
CA ALA A 72 -17.02 -5.11 -5.29
C ALA A 72 -16.21 -6.30 -5.83
N GLN A 73 -14.90 -6.36 -5.53
CA GLN A 73 -14.04 -7.50 -5.88
C GLN A 73 -14.44 -8.79 -5.15
N PHE A 74 -15.16 -8.67 -4.02
CA PHE A 74 -15.71 -9.80 -3.26
C PHE A 74 -17.20 -10.05 -3.57
N GLY A 75 -17.73 -9.42 -4.63
CA GLY A 75 -19.10 -9.63 -5.11
C GLY A 75 -20.17 -8.83 -4.36
N MET A 76 -19.79 -7.85 -3.54
CA MET A 76 -20.72 -6.92 -2.89
C MET A 76 -20.93 -5.72 -3.83
N SER A 77 -22.16 -5.54 -4.33
CA SER A 77 -22.49 -4.49 -5.29
C SER A 77 -22.50 -3.07 -4.68
N ASN A 78 -22.84 -2.95 -3.41
CA ASN A 78 -22.82 -1.69 -2.66
C ASN A 78 -22.63 -1.99 -1.16
N VAL A 79 -21.44 -1.66 -0.64
CA VAL A 79 -21.10 -1.90 0.78
C VAL A 79 -21.93 -1.04 1.74
N TRP A 80 -22.48 0.09 1.27
CA TRP A 80 -23.27 1.03 2.09
C TRP A 80 -24.72 0.57 2.29
N ASP A 81 -25.19 -0.41 1.52
CA ASP A 81 -26.51 -1.02 1.69
C ASP A 81 -26.51 -2.11 2.78
N ASP A 82 -25.35 -2.63 3.17
CA ASP A 82 -25.19 -3.51 4.32
C ASP A 82 -25.10 -2.69 5.61
N GLU A 83 -26.09 -2.81 6.49
CA GLU A 83 -26.22 -2.01 7.71
C GLU A 83 -24.98 -2.14 8.63
N TYR A 84 -24.42 -3.34 8.75
CA TYR A 84 -23.25 -3.57 9.60
C TYR A 84 -21.97 -2.98 8.97
N ALA A 85 -21.76 -3.20 7.68
CA ALA A 85 -20.62 -2.66 6.97
C ALA A 85 -20.67 -1.12 6.92
N ALA A 86 -21.85 -0.55 6.61
CA ALA A 86 -22.09 0.89 6.60
C ALA A 86 -21.84 1.52 7.98
N ALA A 87 -22.33 0.91 9.06
CA ALA A 87 -22.09 1.42 10.42
C ALA A 87 -20.60 1.36 10.80
N THR A 88 -19.93 0.26 10.46
CA THR A 88 -18.50 0.07 10.80
C THR A 88 -17.59 0.97 10.00
N LEU A 89 -17.73 0.98 8.68
CA LEU A 89 -16.92 1.79 7.78
C LEU A 89 -17.29 3.27 7.87
N GLY A 90 -18.57 3.57 7.89
CA GLY A 90 -19.09 4.94 7.93
C GLY A 90 -18.59 5.73 9.14
N SER A 91 -18.49 5.07 10.30
CA SER A 91 -17.94 5.71 11.51
C SER A 91 -16.46 6.12 11.38
N SER A 92 -15.71 5.51 10.48
CA SER A 92 -14.29 5.81 10.24
C SER A 92 -14.06 6.84 9.14
N MET A 93 -15.07 7.16 8.32
CA MET A 93 -14.92 8.07 7.18
C MET A 93 -14.53 9.51 7.57
N PRO A 94 -15.12 10.11 8.62
CA PRO A 94 -14.70 11.45 9.07
C PRO A 94 -13.23 11.50 9.47
N GLN A 95 -12.74 10.49 10.18
CA GLN A 95 -11.33 10.44 10.54
C GLN A 95 -10.42 10.24 9.33
N ALA A 96 -10.81 9.39 8.37
CA ALA A 96 -10.05 9.17 7.15
C ALA A 96 -9.95 10.46 6.30
N ALA A 97 -11.05 11.21 6.17
CA ALA A 97 -11.05 12.50 5.48
C ALA A 97 -10.21 13.56 6.23
N LYS A 98 -10.27 13.58 7.56
CA LYS A 98 -9.42 14.45 8.39
C LYS A 98 -7.94 14.13 8.16
N ASP A 99 -7.54 12.88 8.24
CA ASP A 99 -6.15 12.46 8.06
C ASP A 99 -5.64 12.83 6.66
N GLN A 100 -6.48 12.69 5.63
CA GLN A 100 -6.16 13.11 4.26
C GLN A 100 -5.97 14.62 4.14
N SER A 101 -6.84 15.40 4.80
CA SER A 101 -6.74 16.86 4.83
C SER A 101 -5.48 17.33 5.56
N VAL A 102 -5.15 16.72 6.69
CA VAL A 102 -3.91 17.01 7.46
C VAL A 102 -2.69 16.67 6.62
N TYR A 103 -2.68 15.50 5.97
CA TYR A 103 -1.64 15.09 5.03
C TYR A 103 -1.40 16.16 3.96
N ALA A 104 -2.47 16.59 3.28
CA ALA A 104 -2.39 17.57 2.20
C ALA A 104 -1.75 18.89 2.66
N ARG A 105 -2.18 19.42 3.80
CA ARG A 105 -1.65 20.68 4.35
C ARG A 105 -0.21 20.54 4.81
N VAL A 106 0.11 19.48 5.55
CA VAL A 106 1.48 19.25 6.06
C VAL A 106 2.48 19.09 4.92
N VAL A 107 2.15 18.32 3.87
CA VAL A 107 3.01 18.17 2.70
C VAL A 107 3.25 19.52 2.01
N LEU A 108 2.21 20.31 1.76
CA LEU A 108 2.34 21.64 1.14
C LEU A 108 3.15 22.60 1.99
N GLN A 109 2.91 22.63 3.30
CA GLN A 109 3.61 23.50 4.24
C GLN A 109 5.10 23.18 4.26
N LYS A 110 5.46 21.90 4.39
CA LYS A 110 6.86 21.48 4.41
C LYS A 110 7.58 21.71 3.07
N PHE A 111 6.90 21.44 1.96
CA PHE A 111 7.43 21.73 0.63
C PHE A 111 7.74 23.23 0.46
N ASN A 112 6.83 24.11 0.90
CA ASN A 112 6.97 25.56 0.80
C ASN A 112 7.99 26.10 1.83
N GLU A 113 7.98 25.61 3.07
CA GLU A 113 8.92 25.99 4.13
C GLU A 113 10.38 25.76 3.71
N LEU A 114 10.65 24.63 3.05
CA LEU A 114 11.97 24.29 2.55
C LEU A 114 12.32 24.99 1.23
N GLY A 115 11.38 25.75 0.64
CA GLY A 115 11.57 26.43 -0.64
C GLY A 115 11.82 25.49 -1.81
N LEU A 116 11.33 24.23 -1.71
CA LEU A 116 11.49 23.22 -2.72
C LEU A 116 10.69 23.57 -3.99
N LYS A 117 11.12 23.02 -5.11
CA LYS A 117 10.46 23.21 -6.40
C LYS A 117 10.45 21.91 -7.17
N MET A 118 9.35 21.64 -7.84
CA MET A 118 9.29 20.59 -8.84
C MET A 118 10.20 20.93 -10.03
N ASN A 119 10.94 19.97 -10.51
CA ASN A 119 11.63 20.07 -11.77
C ASN A 119 10.64 20.00 -12.96
N TYR A 120 11.13 20.30 -14.18
CA TYR A 120 10.28 20.29 -15.38
C TYR A 120 9.57 18.95 -15.62
N THR A 121 10.26 17.84 -15.40
CA THR A 121 9.68 16.49 -15.59
C THR A 121 8.55 16.23 -14.61
N GLN A 122 8.71 16.57 -13.35
CA GLN A 122 7.68 16.42 -12.31
C GLN A 122 6.46 17.31 -12.60
N GLN A 123 6.68 18.58 -12.98
CA GLN A 123 5.60 19.47 -13.38
C GLN A 123 4.83 18.94 -14.60
N LYS A 124 5.56 18.42 -15.60
CA LYS A 124 4.98 17.82 -16.78
C LYS A 124 4.14 16.57 -16.46
N GLN A 125 4.60 15.72 -15.56
CA GLN A 125 3.86 14.52 -15.15
C GLN A 125 2.49 14.87 -14.57
N VAL A 126 2.39 15.91 -13.75
CA VAL A 126 1.11 16.36 -13.19
C VAL A 126 0.10 16.74 -14.28
N GLY A 127 0.53 17.54 -15.26
CA GLY A 127 -0.34 17.95 -16.38
C GLY A 127 -0.64 16.81 -17.35
N GLN A 128 0.32 15.91 -17.55
CA GLN A 128 0.19 14.82 -18.50
C GLN A 128 -0.89 13.81 -18.10
N LEU A 129 -0.98 13.46 -16.83
CA LEU A 129 -1.99 12.51 -16.34
C LEU A 129 -3.42 13.01 -16.63
N ARG A 130 -3.68 14.29 -16.39
CA ARG A 130 -4.96 14.92 -16.71
C ARG A 130 -5.23 14.88 -18.22
N GLN A 131 -4.25 15.28 -19.04
CA GLN A 131 -4.41 15.35 -20.48
C GLN A 131 -4.61 13.96 -21.10
N ASP A 132 -3.84 12.96 -20.69
CA ASP A 132 -3.96 11.56 -21.17
C ASP A 132 -5.37 11.02 -20.91
N THR A 133 -5.95 11.35 -19.75
CA THR A 133 -7.32 10.93 -19.41
C THR A 133 -8.35 11.67 -20.29
N ILE A 134 -8.16 12.97 -20.52
CA ILE A 134 -9.01 13.75 -21.44
C ILE A 134 -8.90 13.22 -22.88
N ASP A 135 -7.70 12.91 -23.34
CA ASP A 135 -7.49 12.38 -24.70
C ASP A 135 -8.14 11.02 -24.89
N MET A 136 -8.20 10.19 -23.83
CA MET A 136 -8.81 8.87 -23.85
C MET A 136 -10.35 8.92 -23.75
N LEU A 137 -10.90 9.75 -22.86
CA LEU A 137 -12.32 9.74 -22.49
C LEU A 137 -13.11 10.95 -22.98
N GLY A 138 -12.44 11.98 -23.52
CA GLY A 138 -13.00 13.31 -23.69
C GLY A 138 -13.10 14.07 -22.37
N TYR A 139 -13.34 15.38 -22.45
CA TYR A 139 -13.38 16.22 -21.24
C TYR A 139 -14.54 15.85 -20.31
N ASP A 140 -15.72 15.58 -20.84
CA ASP A 140 -16.88 15.16 -20.04
C ASP A 140 -16.64 13.79 -19.39
N GLY A 141 -16.00 12.85 -20.11
CA GLY A 141 -15.62 11.55 -19.56
C GLY A 141 -14.60 11.69 -18.43
N TYR A 142 -13.63 12.58 -18.57
CA TYR A 142 -12.68 12.93 -17.52
C TYR A 142 -13.40 13.49 -16.28
N LEU A 143 -14.31 14.49 -16.44
CA LEU A 143 -15.06 15.06 -15.33
C LEU A 143 -15.93 14.00 -14.62
N ASN A 144 -16.56 13.11 -15.39
CA ASN A 144 -17.30 11.99 -14.83
C ASN A 144 -16.42 11.05 -14.00
N GLN A 145 -15.22 10.78 -14.47
CA GLN A 145 -14.28 9.92 -13.74
C GLN A 145 -13.82 10.56 -12.43
N VAL A 146 -13.30 11.79 -12.44
CA VAL A 146 -12.81 12.44 -11.23
C VAL A 146 -13.94 12.79 -10.27
N GLY A 147 -15.12 13.23 -10.78
CA GLY A 147 -16.30 13.53 -10.00
C GLY A 147 -16.85 12.30 -9.26
N ASN A 148 -16.77 11.13 -9.87
CA ASN A 148 -17.17 9.87 -9.21
C ASN A 148 -16.33 9.59 -7.94
N PHE A 149 -15.12 10.13 -7.87
CA PHE A 149 -14.24 10.06 -6.70
C PHE A 149 -14.31 11.29 -5.79
N GLY A 150 -15.22 12.21 -6.04
CA GLY A 150 -15.42 13.38 -5.19
C GLY A 150 -14.57 14.59 -5.56
N PHE A 151 -13.91 14.59 -6.71
CA PHE A 151 -13.03 15.67 -7.14
C PHE A 151 -13.64 16.50 -8.27
N SER A 152 -13.50 17.83 -8.16
CA SER A 152 -13.56 18.73 -9.31
C SER A 152 -12.28 18.63 -10.15
N ASP A 153 -12.25 19.25 -11.34
CA ASP A 153 -11.02 19.34 -12.14
C ASP A 153 -9.88 20.02 -11.36
N GLU A 154 -10.20 21.10 -10.64
CA GLU A 154 -9.24 21.84 -9.82
C GLU A 154 -8.77 21.04 -8.61
N SER A 155 -9.68 20.46 -7.84
CA SER A 155 -9.33 19.69 -6.65
C SER A 155 -8.55 18.42 -6.97
N TYR A 156 -8.84 17.77 -8.10
CA TYR A 156 -8.04 16.65 -8.60
C TYR A 156 -6.63 17.09 -9.01
N SER A 157 -6.51 18.22 -9.68
CA SER A 157 -5.22 18.81 -10.06
C SER A 157 -4.38 19.12 -8.81
N ASN A 158 -5.00 19.67 -7.75
CA ASN A 158 -4.38 19.91 -6.46
C ASN A 158 -3.95 18.60 -5.79
N PHE A 159 -4.80 17.58 -5.80
CA PHE A 159 -4.48 16.25 -5.25
C PHE A 159 -3.22 15.66 -5.91
N VAL A 160 -3.13 15.70 -7.24
CA VAL A 160 -1.95 15.24 -7.99
C VAL A 160 -0.72 16.10 -7.69
N TYR A 161 -0.89 17.44 -7.61
CA TYR A 161 0.19 18.35 -7.25
C TYR A 161 0.78 18.05 -5.86
N ILE A 162 -0.06 17.82 -4.85
CA ILE A 162 0.35 17.46 -3.49
C ILE A 162 1.13 16.13 -3.49
N SER A 163 0.67 15.14 -4.26
CA SER A 163 1.38 13.88 -4.44
C SER A 163 2.80 14.08 -5.01
N GLN A 164 2.96 15.00 -5.96
CA GLN A 164 4.29 15.34 -6.49
C GLN A 164 5.14 16.12 -5.47
N CYS A 165 4.54 17.00 -4.66
CA CYS A 165 5.26 17.64 -3.55
C CYS A 165 5.82 16.60 -2.57
N TYR A 166 5.03 15.56 -2.25
CA TYR A 166 5.50 14.44 -1.43
C TYR A 166 6.70 13.73 -2.05
N GLN A 167 6.68 13.45 -3.37
CA GLN A 167 7.81 12.83 -4.04
C GLN A 167 9.07 13.71 -3.98
N VAL A 168 8.93 15.02 -4.16
CA VAL A 168 10.05 15.96 -4.04
C VAL A 168 10.60 16.00 -2.61
N LEU A 169 9.72 15.95 -1.61
CA LEU A 169 10.13 15.85 -0.20
C LEU A 169 10.85 14.52 0.07
N ASN A 170 10.34 13.42 -0.46
CA ASN A 170 10.99 12.12 -0.35
C ASN A 170 12.39 12.13 -1.00
N ASP A 171 12.52 12.68 -2.20
CA ASP A 171 13.83 12.81 -2.85
C ASP A 171 14.78 13.71 -2.05
N TYR A 172 14.28 14.80 -1.46
CA TYR A 172 15.06 15.71 -0.64
C TYR A 172 15.60 15.05 0.63
N TYR A 173 14.77 14.24 1.31
CA TYR A 173 15.18 13.61 2.57
C TYR A 173 15.85 12.25 2.39
N TYR A 174 15.39 11.43 1.42
CA TYR A 174 15.73 10.02 1.29
C TYR A 174 16.17 9.61 -0.13
N GLY A 175 16.26 10.56 -1.09
CA GLY A 175 16.82 10.30 -2.41
C GLY A 175 18.31 9.97 -2.34
N GLU A 176 18.94 9.73 -3.48
CA GLU A 176 20.35 9.28 -3.58
C GLU A 176 21.35 10.12 -2.77
N ASN A 177 21.09 11.43 -2.63
CA ASN A 177 21.88 12.37 -1.82
C ASN A 177 20.99 13.12 -0.82
N GLY A 178 19.98 12.45 -0.30
CA GLY A 178 19.01 13.02 0.63
C GLY A 178 19.65 13.41 1.95
N VAL A 179 19.10 14.46 2.58
CA VAL A 179 19.68 15.03 3.81
C VAL A 179 19.67 14.08 5.00
N ASN A 180 18.80 13.08 5.00
CA ASN A 180 18.72 12.06 6.06
C ASN A 180 19.50 10.78 5.69
N VAL A 181 19.99 10.65 4.46
CA VAL A 181 20.70 9.45 4.03
C VAL A 181 22.12 9.47 4.60
N PRO A 182 22.52 8.49 5.42
CA PRO A 182 23.89 8.38 5.89
C PRO A 182 24.86 8.18 4.72
N SER A 183 26.12 8.55 4.91
CA SER A 183 27.16 8.28 3.92
C SER A 183 27.35 6.77 3.67
N ASP A 184 27.84 6.40 2.52
CA ASP A 184 28.15 5.02 2.20
C ASP A 184 29.11 4.38 3.21
N ASP A 185 30.05 5.15 3.77
CA ASP A 185 30.99 4.67 4.78
C ASP A 185 30.24 4.36 6.11
N GLU A 186 29.30 5.21 6.52
CA GLU A 186 28.47 4.96 7.71
C GLU A 186 27.56 3.76 7.52
N LEU A 187 26.96 3.61 6.33
CA LEU A 187 26.12 2.45 5.99
C LEU A 187 26.93 1.15 5.95
N ARG A 188 28.17 1.16 5.38
CA ARG A 188 29.07 0.00 5.38
C ARG A 188 29.48 -0.39 6.81
N GLN A 189 29.76 0.61 7.65
CA GLN A 189 30.08 0.36 9.06
C GLN A 189 28.89 -0.24 9.79
N TYR A 190 27.69 0.32 9.60
CA TYR A 190 26.48 -0.23 10.18
C TYR A 190 26.22 -1.69 9.73
N PHE A 191 26.43 -1.95 8.43
CA PHE A 191 26.31 -3.31 7.86
C PHE A 191 27.28 -4.28 8.52
N ALA A 192 28.55 -3.89 8.61
CA ALA A 192 29.60 -4.70 9.25
C ALA A 192 29.32 -4.98 10.73
N ASP A 193 28.77 -3.99 11.47
CA ASP A 193 28.55 -4.08 12.92
C ASP A 193 27.29 -4.85 13.30
N ASN A 194 26.26 -4.85 12.42
CA ASN A 194 24.93 -5.35 12.77
C ASN A 194 24.51 -6.60 12.01
N TYR A 195 25.19 -6.97 10.92
CA TYR A 195 24.86 -8.14 10.13
C TYR A 195 25.86 -9.28 10.33
N LEU A 196 25.36 -10.46 10.20
CA LEU A 196 26.13 -11.70 10.27
C LEU A 196 25.95 -12.47 8.96
N SER A 197 26.98 -13.26 8.58
CA SER A 197 26.87 -14.23 7.50
C SER A 197 27.10 -15.65 8.06
N ALA A 198 26.21 -16.59 7.75
CA ALA A 198 26.36 -17.97 8.19
C ALA A 198 25.71 -18.98 7.23
N LYS A 199 26.31 -20.15 7.16
CA LYS A 199 25.74 -21.38 6.60
C LYS A 199 25.23 -22.26 7.73
N HIS A 200 24.30 -23.17 7.43
CA HIS A 200 23.89 -24.14 8.43
C HIS A 200 23.41 -25.46 7.83
N ILE A 201 23.51 -26.51 8.64
CA ILE A 201 22.86 -27.79 8.40
C ILE A 201 21.69 -27.88 9.38
N LEU A 202 20.49 -28.07 8.87
CA LEU A 202 19.26 -28.25 9.66
C LEU A 202 18.82 -29.70 9.57
N ILE A 203 18.61 -30.34 10.72
CA ILE A 203 17.91 -31.60 10.83
C ILE A 203 16.56 -31.32 11.51
N SER A 204 15.52 -31.34 10.70
CA SER A 204 14.18 -30.88 11.08
C SER A 204 13.44 -31.90 11.94
N THR A 205 12.73 -31.44 12.97
CA THR A 205 11.74 -32.23 13.71
C THR A 205 10.33 -32.08 13.18
N VAL A 206 10.07 -30.98 12.49
CA VAL A 206 8.77 -30.59 11.92
C VAL A 206 8.91 -30.14 10.48
N ASP A 207 7.90 -30.39 9.68
CA ASP A 207 7.76 -29.79 8.36
C ASP A 207 7.39 -28.31 8.51
N SER A 208 8.19 -27.41 7.96
CA SER A 208 8.02 -25.96 8.12
C SER A 208 6.77 -25.41 7.44
N THR A 209 6.16 -26.15 6.50
CA THR A 209 4.97 -25.74 5.75
C THR A 209 3.69 -26.25 6.39
N THR A 210 3.69 -27.53 6.80
CA THR A 210 2.49 -28.20 7.32
C THR A 210 2.43 -28.24 8.84
N GLY A 211 3.57 -28.08 9.52
CA GLY A 211 3.69 -28.25 10.98
C GLY A 211 3.63 -29.70 11.42
N GLU A 212 3.65 -30.66 10.50
CA GLU A 212 3.64 -32.08 10.84
C GLU A 212 4.96 -32.53 11.43
N THR A 213 4.92 -33.45 12.42
CA THR A 213 6.12 -34.02 13.00
C THR A 213 6.78 -34.99 12.02
N LEU A 214 8.01 -34.73 11.64
CA LEU A 214 8.80 -35.56 10.73
C LEU A 214 9.51 -36.70 11.48
N ARG A 215 10.07 -36.38 12.65
CA ARG A 215 10.79 -37.33 13.53
C ARG A 215 10.78 -36.85 14.98
N THR A 216 11.13 -37.72 15.90
CA THR A 216 11.27 -37.34 17.31
C THR A 216 12.51 -36.46 17.53
N ASP A 217 12.47 -35.65 18.58
CA ASP A 217 13.60 -34.80 18.99
C ASP A 217 14.90 -35.66 19.22
N ALA A 218 14.76 -36.84 19.79
CA ALA A 218 15.89 -37.75 20.04
C ALA A 218 16.52 -38.27 18.73
N GLU A 219 15.70 -38.55 17.72
CA GLU A 219 16.16 -39.01 16.41
C GLU A 219 16.86 -37.85 15.66
N ALA A 220 16.27 -36.67 15.62
CA ALA A 220 16.88 -35.50 14.99
C ALA A 220 18.22 -35.15 15.65
N LYS A 221 18.25 -35.16 16.99
CA LYS A 221 19.50 -34.93 17.75
C LYS A 221 20.60 -35.94 17.46
N ALA A 222 20.26 -37.23 17.39
CA ALA A 222 21.23 -38.27 17.10
C ALA A 222 21.80 -38.14 15.69
N GLU A 223 20.98 -37.81 14.70
CA GLU A 223 21.40 -37.58 13.33
C GLU A 223 22.29 -36.34 13.20
N ALA A 224 21.86 -35.21 13.78
CA ALA A 224 22.65 -33.97 13.82
C ALA A 224 24.00 -34.19 14.53
N GLN A 225 24.05 -35.02 15.62
CA GLN A 225 25.29 -35.34 16.30
C GLN A 225 26.24 -36.18 15.43
N ALA A 226 25.71 -37.13 14.66
CA ALA A 226 26.53 -37.92 13.76
C ALA A 226 27.16 -37.03 12.64
N ILE A 227 26.45 -36.03 12.16
CA ILE A 227 26.96 -35.05 11.19
C ILE A 227 28.04 -34.18 11.85
N LEU A 228 27.79 -33.69 13.04
CA LEU A 228 28.76 -32.87 13.79
C LEU A 228 30.05 -33.67 14.06
N ASP A 229 29.97 -34.97 14.38
CA ASP A 229 31.12 -35.81 14.56
C ASP A 229 31.96 -35.99 13.28
N ARG A 230 31.31 -36.03 12.11
CA ARG A 230 31.98 -36.04 10.78
C ARG A 230 32.68 -34.72 10.50
N LEU A 231 32.03 -33.56 10.80
CA LEU A 231 32.68 -32.27 10.73
C LEU A 231 33.88 -32.15 11.60
N ASN A 232 33.81 -32.66 12.85
CA ASN A 232 34.92 -32.68 13.80
C ASN A 232 36.05 -33.62 13.33
N ALA A 233 35.74 -34.62 12.49
CA ALA A 233 36.72 -35.49 11.87
C ALA A 233 37.38 -34.88 10.62
N GLY A 234 36.95 -33.67 10.21
CA GLY A 234 37.54 -32.91 9.12
C GLY A 234 36.82 -33.06 7.77
N GLU A 235 35.59 -33.58 7.75
CA GLU A 235 34.78 -33.58 6.53
C GLU A 235 34.35 -32.15 6.19
N ASP A 236 34.19 -31.89 4.89
CA ASP A 236 33.84 -30.58 4.37
C ASP A 236 32.40 -30.16 4.70
N PHE A 237 32.24 -28.94 5.22
CA PHE A 237 30.96 -28.42 5.69
C PHE A 237 29.93 -28.31 4.54
N ASP A 238 30.33 -27.75 3.38
CA ASP A 238 29.43 -27.54 2.28
C ASP A 238 28.97 -28.87 1.65
N THR A 239 29.84 -29.87 1.65
CA THR A 239 29.48 -31.22 1.23
C THR A 239 28.39 -31.80 2.13
N LEU A 240 28.55 -31.72 3.45
CA LEU A 240 27.60 -32.26 4.43
C LEU A 240 26.29 -31.43 4.43
N MET A 241 26.40 -30.11 4.26
CA MET A 241 25.23 -29.23 4.15
C MET A 241 24.37 -29.60 2.92
N ASN A 242 24.99 -29.78 1.77
CA ASN A 242 24.25 -30.16 0.54
C ASN A 242 23.68 -31.60 0.61
N GLU A 243 24.29 -32.50 1.39
CA GLU A 243 23.85 -33.89 1.51
C GLU A 243 22.73 -34.07 2.56
N TYR A 244 22.77 -33.32 3.67
CA TYR A 244 21.95 -33.58 4.83
C TYR A 244 21.05 -32.44 5.27
N SER A 245 21.30 -31.19 4.85
CA SER A 245 20.46 -30.08 5.32
C SER A 245 19.05 -30.18 4.79
N GLU A 246 18.08 -30.12 5.68
CA GLU A 246 16.65 -30.12 5.40
C GLU A 246 16.06 -28.67 5.40
N ASP A 247 16.94 -27.67 5.35
CA ASP A 247 16.51 -26.28 5.25
C ASP A 247 15.87 -26.01 3.88
N PRO A 248 14.56 -25.65 3.82
CA PRO A 248 13.88 -25.36 2.55
C PRO A 248 14.44 -24.12 1.84
N GLY A 249 15.09 -23.21 2.59
CA GLY A 249 15.71 -22.01 2.06
C GLY A 249 17.07 -22.22 1.39
N LEU A 250 17.71 -23.39 1.60
CA LEU A 250 19.05 -23.69 1.07
C LEU A 250 19.15 -23.56 -0.44
N THR A 251 18.10 -23.95 -1.18
CA THR A 251 18.09 -23.84 -2.65
C THR A 251 18.21 -22.40 -3.14
N GLY A 252 17.63 -21.46 -2.41
CA GLY A 252 17.70 -20.02 -2.71
C GLY A 252 18.96 -19.35 -2.13
N ASN A 253 19.61 -19.97 -1.14
CA ASN A 253 20.74 -19.42 -0.41
C ASN A 253 21.89 -20.44 -0.28
N PRO A 254 22.44 -20.93 -1.41
CA PRO A 254 23.47 -21.98 -1.38
C PRO A 254 24.78 -21.53 -0.70
N ASP A 255 25.02 -20.23 -0.67
CA ASP A 255 26.17 -19.61 -0.02
C ASP A 255 25.91 -19.17 1.43
N GLY A 256 24.74 -19.53 1.97
CA GLY A 256 24.31 -19.17 3.31
C GLY A 256 23.47 -17.89 3.35
N TYR A 257 23.25 -17.39 4.55
CA TYR A 257 22.37 -16.26 4.85
C TYR A 257 23.17 -15.09 5.37
N ILE A 258 22.78 -13.88 4.97
CA ILE A 258 23.18 -12.63 5.60
C ILE A 258 21.96 -12.11 6.36
N PHE A 259 22.09 -11.86 7.65
CA PHE A 259 20.97 -11.55 8.53
C PHE A 259 21.39 -10.67 9.71
N THR A 260 20.43 -9.98 10.28
CA THR A 260 20.56 -9.18 11.51
C THR A 260 19.69 -9.75 12.63
N GLU A 261 19.75 -9.12 13.81
CA GLU A 261 18.95 -9.50 14.98
C GLU A 261 17.46 -9.45 14.67
N GLY A 262 16.73 -10.51 15.02
CA GLY A 262 15.29 -10.65 14.79
C GLY A 262 14.88 -11.29 13.45
N GLU A 263 15.81 -11.47 12.50
CA GLU A 263 15.51 -12.14 11.23
C GLU A 263 15.63 -13.67 11.32
N MET A 264 16.41 -14.16 12.25
CA MET A 264 16.54 -15.59 12.56
C MET A 264 15.96 -15.91 13.94
N VAL A 265 15.61 -17.18 14.19
CA VAL A 265 15.23 -17.60 15.53
C VAL A 265 16.35 -17.30 16.52
N THR A 266 15.98 -16.86 17.72
CA THR A 266 16.93 -16.33 18.71
C THR A 266 18.10 -17.29 19.00
N SER A 267 17.83 -18.60 19.16
CA SER A 267 18.86 -19.58 19.40
C SER A 267 19.89 -19.70 18.28
N PHE A 268 19.44 -19.55 17.03
CA PHE A 268 20.32 -19.52 15.86
C PHE A 268 21.18 -18.25 15.82
N TYR A 269 20.53 -17.07 15.98
CA TYR A 269 21.22 -15.78 15.97
C TYR A 269 22.27 -15.70 17.06
N ASP A 270 21.94 -16.07 18.30
CA ASP A 270 22.86 -16.03 19.44
C ASP A 270 24.06 -16.97 19.23
N ALA A 271 23.82 -18.16 18.69
CA ALA A 271 24.87 -19.09 18.37
C ALA A 271 25.79 -18.57 17.26
N ALA A 272 25.22 -18.07 16.16
CA ALA A 272 25.99 -17.49 15.06
C ALA A 272 26.82 -16.28 15.51
N LYS A 273 26.27 -15.42 16.37
CA LYS A 273 26.93 -14.24 16.94
C LYS A 273 28.10 -14.60 17.86
N ALA A 274 28.00 -15.72 18.58
CA ALA A 274 29.05 -16.18 19.49
C ALA A 274 30.26 -16.81 18.77
N LEU A 275 30.09 -17.20 17.50
CA LEU A 275 31.16 -17.81 16.70
C LEU A 275 32.07 -16.74 16.07
N GLY A 276 33.37 -17.06 16.03
CA GLY A 276 34.28 -16.37 15.13
C GLY A 276 34.10 -16.80 13.68
N GLU A 277 34.58 -15.99 12.75
CA GLU A 277 34.53 -16.30 11.30
C GLU A 277 35.25 -17.62 11.01
N GLY A 278 34.59 -18.51 10.27
CA GLY A 278 35.05 -19.85 9.94
C GLY A 278 34.78 -20.91 11.02
N GLU A 279 34.33 -20.51 12.22
CA GLU A 279 34.00 -21.45 13.29
C GLU A 279 32.67 -22.15 13.05
N VAL A 280 32.58 -23.38 13.54
CA VAL A 280 31.38 -24.24 13.51
C VAL A 280 30.85 -24.42 14.94
N SER A 281 29.52 -24.26 15.08
CA SER A 281 28.84 -24.45 16.37
C SER A 281 28.79 -25.92 16.83
N GLY A 282 28.43 -26.15 18.08
CA GLY A 282 27.81 -27.38 18.50
C GLY A 282 26.38 -27.53 17.97
N LEU A 283 25.61 -28.46 18.53
CA LEU A 283 24.18 -28.57 18.20
C LEU A 283 23.42 -27.41 18.83
N VAL A 284 22.69 -26.68 17.97
CA VAL A 284 21.82 -25.56 18.35
C VAL A 284 20.37 -25.98 18.13
N GLN A 285 19.58 -26.05 19.19
CA GLN A 285 18.18 -26.44 19.12
C GLN A 285 17.26 -25.21 18.86
N SER A 286 16.29 -25.41 18.02
CA SER A 286 15.18 -24.46 17.78
C SER A 286 13.86 -25.22 17.70
N ASP A 287 12.75 -24.49 17.47
CA ASP A 287 11.43 -25.08 17.22
C ASP A 287 11.37 -25.89 15.91
N TYR A 288 12.32 -25.69 15.01
CA TYR A 288 12.40 -26.41 13.72
C TYR A 288 13.22 -27.72 13.82
N GLY A 289 14.08 -27.83 14.79
CA GLY A 289 14.97 -28.98 14.96
C GLY A 289 16.37 -28.60 15.47
N TYR A 290 17.40 -29.30 14.96
CA TYR A 290 18.80 -29.10 15.34
C TYR A 290 19.58 -28.47 14.18
N HIS A 291 20.29 -27.37 14.48
CA HIS A 291 21.17 -26.67 13.55
C HIS A 291 22.64 -26.94 13.91
N ILE A 292 23.48 -27.06 12.90
CA ILE A 292 24.94 -26.94 13.00
C ILE A 292 25.27 -25.70 12.14
N ILE A 293 25.81 -24.66 12.77
CA ILE A 293 25.97 -23.34 12.15
C ILE A 293 27.47 -23.13 11.90
N LYS A 294 27.82 -22.68 10.70
CA LYS A 294 29.15 -22.17 10.36
C LYS A 294 29.09 -20.70 10.12
N ARG A 295 29.84 -19.93 10.91
CA ARG A 295 29.98 -18.50 10.74
C ARG A 295 30.84 -18.23 9.50
N GLU A 296 30.33 -17.49 8.52
CA GLU A 296 31.07 -17.08 7.34
C GLU A 296 31.51 -15.61 7.47
N PRO A 297 32.62 -15.21 6.82
CA PRO A 297 32.98 -13.81 6.70
C PRO A 297 31.87 -13.03 5.97
N LEU A 298 31.50 -11.86 6.48
CA LEU A 298 30.58 -10.98 5.79
C LEU A 298 31.32 -10.16 4.73
N ASP A 299 31.04 -10.43 3.45
CA ASP A 299 31.57 -9.62 2.34
C ASP A 299 30.78 -8.30 2.23
N VAL A 300 31.16 -7.34 3.09
CA VAL A 300 30.51 -6.02 3.14
C VAL A 300 30.55 -5.32 1.80
N ASP A 301 31.72 -5.28 1.15
CA ASP A 301 31.88 -4.53 -0.11
C ASP A 301 31.13 -5.18 -1.29
N GLY A 302 31.19 -6.51 -1.39
CA GLY A 302 30.50 -7.24 -2.46
C GLY A 302 28.99 -7.24 -2.31
N GLN A 303 28.48 -7.12 -1.09
CA GLN A 303 27.03 -7.16 -0.81
C GLN A 303 26.41 -5.77 -0.62
N PHE A 304 27.21 -4.71 -0.44
CA PHE A 304 26.76 -3.38 -0.06
C PHE A 304 25.64 -2.85 -0.95
N GLU A 305 25.81 -2.90 -2.26
CA GLU A 305 24.82 -2.35 -3.21
C GLU A 305 23.48 -3.09 -3.13
N ASN A 306 23.47 -4.38 -2.79
CA ASN A 306 22.26 -5.17 -2.62
C ASN A 306 21.51 -4.78 -1.34
N TYR A 307 22.22 -4.35 -0.31
CA TYR A 307 21.66 -4.02 1.00
C TYR A 307 21.46 -2.52 1.22
N LYS A 308 22.08 -1.65 0.44
CA LYS A 308 22.11 -0.18 0.63
C LYS A 308 20.72 0.40 0.90
N GLY A 309 19.71 0.08 0.09
CA GLY A 309 18.35 0.58 0.28
C GLY A 309 17.73 0.16 1.63
N LEU A 310 17.94 -1.08 2.03
CA LEU A 310 17.50 -1.59 3.33
C LEU A 310 18.24 -0.90 4.48
N LEU A 311 19.56 -0.74 4.36
CA LEU A 311 20.38 -0.08 5.37
C LEU A 311 19.98 1.39 5.56
N VAL A 312 19.68 2.12 4.48
CA VAL A 312 19.12 3.49 4.56
C VAL A 312 17.80 3.47 5.33
N THR A 313 16.88 2.59 4.99
CA THR A 313 15.59 2.49 5.68
C THR A 313 15.75 2.19 7.17
N MET A 314 16.66 1.30 7.53
CA MET A 314 16.91 0.90 8.93
C MET A 314 17.60 1.99 9.75
N THR A 315 18.48 2.77 9.12
CA THR A 315 19.29 3.79 9.84
C THR A 315 18.66 5.17 9.83
N ALA A 316 18.00 5.55 8.74
CA ALA A 316 17.43 6.88 8.55
C ALA A 316 15.90 6.91 8.70
N GLY A 317 15.23 5.75 8.68
CA GLY A 317 13.77 5.66 8.59
C GLY A 317 13.26 5.91 7.18
N THR A 318 11.99 6.27 7.08
CA THR A 318 11.31 6.51 5.80
C THR A 318 10.66 7.90 5.76
N MET A 319 10.31 8.36 4.56
CA MET A 319 9.52 9.58 4.40
C MET A 319 8.15 9.46 5.08
N ASP A 320 7.57 8.26 5.10
CA ASP A 320 6.29 8.00 5.77
C ASP A 320 6.40 8.16 7.29
N ASP A 321 7.51 7.72 7.90
CA ASP A 321 7.76 7.92 9.33
C ASP A 321 7.88 9.41 9.67
N LEU A 322 8.65 10.14 8.86
CA LEU A 322 8.84 11.58 9.03
C LEU A 322 7.53 12.36 8.83
N LEU A 323 6.76 12.02 7.80
CA LEU A 323 5.46 12.61 7.54
C LEU A 323 4.46 12.32 8.67
N ASN A 324 4.43 11.09 9.16
CA ASN A 324 3.59 10.71 10.30
C ASN A 324 3.95 11.52 11.55
N GLN A 325 5.23 11.76 11.79
CA GLN A 325 5.67 12.65 12.87
C GLN A 325 5.12 14.06 12.66
N TRP A 326 5.30 14.67 11.50
CA TRP A 326 4.80 16.01 11.20
C TRP A 326 3.27 16.12 11.32
N MET A 327 2.54 15.10 10.90
CA MET A 327 1.08 15.05 11.05
C MET A 327 0.65 14.96 12.52
N GLN A 328 1.42 14.27 13.37
CA GLN A 328 1.15 14.18 14.80
C GLN A 328 1.49 15.50 15.54
N GLU A 329 2.49 16.23 15.07
CA GLU A 329 2.91 17.52 15.61
C GLU A 329 2.03 18.70 15.13
N ALA A 330 1.22 18.49 14.08
CA ALA A 330 0.40 19.54 13.50
C ALA A 330 -0.69 20.03 14.48
N ASP A 331 -0.86 21.34 14.58
CA ASP A 331 -1.99 21.96 15.31
C ASP A 331 -3.25 21.88 14.44
N VAL A 332 -4.15 20.96 14.79
CA VAL A 332 -5.41 20.70 14.08
C VAL A 332 -6.59 21.13 14.93
N GLN A 333 -7.30 22.16 14.47
CA GLN A 333 -8.48 22.71 15.15
C GLN A 333 -9.72 22.46 14.27
N THR A 334 -10.70 21.71 14.77
CA THR A 334 -11.98 21.47 14.09
C THR A 334 -13.02 22.51 14.46
N THR A 335 -13.95 22.81 13.55
CA THR A 335 -15.14 23.65 13.79
C THR A 335 -16.36 22.78 14.09
N GLU A 336 -17.51 23.42 14.41
CA GLU A 336 -18.78 22.70 14.59
C GLU A 336 -19.23 21.98 13.29
N VAL A 337 -18.93 22.55 12.13
CA VAL A 337 -19.26 21.96 10.82
C VAL A 337 -18.57 20.60 10.59
N PHE A 338 -17.42 20.37 11.20
CA PHE A 338 -16.72 19.08 11.10
C PHE A 338 -17.58 17.91 11.59
N ASP A 339 -18.29 18.09 12.72
CA ASP A 339 -19.13 17.05 13.32
C ASP A 339 -20.46 16.87 12.59
N GLU A 340 -20.86 17.85 11.77
CA GLU A 340 -22.09 17.79 10.96
C GLU A 340 -21.93 16.92 9.71
N ILE A 341 -20.68 16.79 9.17
CA ILE A 341 -20.43 16.08 7.92
C ILE A 341 -20.17 14.58 8.21
N THR A 342 -21.06 13.77 7.69
CA THR A 342 -21.02 12.30 7.83
C THR A 342 -21.02 11.64 6.46
N TYR A 343 -20.73 10.33 6.40
CA TYR A 343 -20.79 9.58 5.14
C TYR A 343 -22.20 9.58 4.51
N GLN A 344 -23.27 9.77 5.32
CA GLN A 344 -24.65 9.80 4.84
C GLN A 344 -25.03 11.11 4.13
N ASN A 345 -24.47 12.24 4.58
CA ASN A 345 -24.76 13.56 4.02
C ASN A 345 -23.58 14.21 3.27
N VAL A 346 -22.52 13.46 3.02
CA VAL A 346 -21.29 13.95 2.37
C VAL A 346 -21.57 14.67 1.03
N ARG A 347 -22.57 14.20 0.28
CA ARG A 347 -22.96 14.80 -1.01
C ARG A 347 -23.44 16.24 -0.89
N ASP A 348 -24.02 16.62 0.26
CA ASP A 348 -24.52 17.99 0.46
C ASP A 348 -23.40 19.03 0.52
N TYR A 349 -22.19 18.58 0.81
CA TYR A 349 -21.01 19.43 0.99
C TYR A 349 -20.02 19.41 -0.17
N LEU A 350 -20.19 18.54 -1.17
CA LEU A 350 -19.27 18.45 -2.32
C LEU A 350 -19.28 19.72 -3.17
N TYR A 351 -18.24 19.91 -3.98
CA TYR A 351 -18.19 20.93 -5.04
C TYR A 351 -19.42 20.87 -5.94
N ALA A 352 -19.91 22.02 -6.38
CA ALA A 352 -21.15 22.12 -7.15
C ALA A 352 -21.10 21.35 -8.49
N ASP A 353 -19.94 21.35 -9.15
CA ASP A 353 -19.69 20.59 -10.39
C ASP A 353 -19.66 19.08 -10.13
N VAL A 354 -19.07 18.65 -9.02
CA VAL A 354 -19.08 17.23 -8.58
C VAL A 354 -20.52 16.76 -8.32
N LYS A 355 -21.32 17.55 -7.60
CA LYS A 355 -22.76 17.26 -7.39
C LYS A 355 -23.49 17.07 -8.72
N THR A 356 -23.26 17.97 -9.67
CA THR A 356 -23.89 17.91 -10.99
C THR A 356 -23.54 16.62 -11.73
N VAL A 357 -22.28 16.18 -11.66
CA VAL A 357 -21.84 14.92 -12.27
C VAL A 357 -22.52 13.72 -11.61
N LEU A 358 -22.55 13.65 -10.28
CA LEU A 358 -23.16 12.55 -9.56
C LEU A 358 -24.68 12.47 -9.77
N ASP A 359 -25.38 13.61 -9.79
CA ASP A 359 -26.81 13.68 -10.06
C ASP A 359 -27.14 13.19 -11.49
N ALA A 360 -26.31 13.55 -12.47
CA ALA A 360 -26.45 13.05 -13.84
C ALA A 360 -26.23 11.54 -13.96
N GLN A 361 -25.28 10.98 -13.22
CA GLN A 361 -25.02 9.54 -13.15
C GLN A 361 -26.19 8.78 -12.51
N ASP A 362 -26.75 9.31 -11.42
CA ASP A 362 -27.89 8.70 -10.74
C ASP A 362 -29.16 8.74 -11.61
N ALA A 363 -29.38 9.84 -12.35
CA ALA A 363 -30.49 9.94 -13.30
C ALA A 363 -30.34 8.94 -14.46
N ALA A 364 -29.12 8.76 -14.99
CA ALA A 364 -28.86 7.79 -16.05
C ALA A 364 -29.07 6.35 -15.58
N ARG A 365 -28.67 6.04 -14.34
CA ARG A 365 -28.88 4.71 -13.74
C ARG A 365 -30.37 4.42 -13.56
N SER A 366 -31.13 5.37 -13.01
CA SER A 366 -32.57 5.22 -12.81
C SER A 366 -33.31 5.01 -14.13
N ALA A 367 -32.94 5.71 -15.20
CA ALA A 367 -33.52 5.50 -16.52
C ALA A 367 -33.20 4.12 -17.14
N SER A 368 -31.98 3.57 -16.85
CA SER A 368 -31.62 2.23 -17.31
C SER A 368 -32.40 1.14 -16.55
N ASP A 369 -32.65 1.32 -15.26
CA ASP A 369 -33.41 0.38 -14.45
C ASP A 369 -34.88 0.38 -14.81
N GLU A 370 -35.48 1.53 -15.13
CA GLU A 370 -36.87 1.63 -15.64
C GLU A 370 -37.00 0.91 -16.99
N SER A 371 -36.04 1.08 -17.91
CA SER A 371 -36.05 0.40 -19.22
C SER A 371 -35.95 -1.11 -19.09
N ALA A 372 -35.14 -1.61 -18.16
CA ALA A 372 -34.97 -3.04 -17.92
C ALA A 372 -36.23 -3.68 -17.30
N THR A 373 -36.99 -2.93 -16.50
CA THR A 373 -38.27 -3.40 -15.94
C THR A 373 -39.39 -3.40 -16.96
N ASP A 374 -39.38 -2.48 -17.94
CA ASP A 374 -40.35 -2.43 -19.04
C ASP A 374 -40.13 -3.58 -20.05
N ASP A 375 -38.87 -3.92 -20.34
CA ASP A 375 -38.53 -5.07 -21.20
C ASP A 375 -38.96 -6.40 -20.57
N VAL A 376 -38.78 -6.59 -19.26
CA VAL A 376 -39.23 -7.78 -18.54
C VAL A 376 -40.79 -7.85 -18.48
N ALA A 377 -41.45 -6.70 -18.37
CA ALA A 377 -42.90 -6.63 -18.39
C ALA A 377 -43.51 -6.96 -19.76
N THR A 378 -42.85 -6.54 -20.83
CA THR A 378 -43.22 -6.86 -22.23
C THR A 378 -42.96 -8.31 -22.60
N GLU A 379 -41.83 -8.91 -22.17
CA GLU A 379 -41.56 -10.33 -22.36
C GLU A 379 -42.58 -11.22 -21.60
N ASN A 380 -42.94 -10.87 -20.38
CA ASN A 380 -43.95 -11.58 -19.61
C ASN A 380 -45.39 -11.42 -20.19
N ALA A 381 -45.69 -10.30 -20.83
CA ALA A 381 -46.98 -10.07 -21.50
C ALA A 381 -47.07 -10.89 -22.80
N ASP A 382 -46.01 -11.03 -23.57
CA ASP A 382 -45.93 -11.85 -24.77
C ASP A 382 -45.96 -13.38 -24.43
N ALA A 383 -45.31 -13.80 -23.33
CA ALA A 383 -45.39 -15.18 -22.82
C ALA A 383 -46.81 -15.58 -22.39
N ALA A 384 -47.53 -14.67 -21.74
CA ALA A 384 -48.91 -14.90 -21.33
C ALA A 384 -49.93 -14.92 -22.52
N ALA A 385 -49.63 -14.19 -23.61
CA ALA A 385 -50.41 -14.18 -24.82
C ALA A 385 -50.24 -15.47 -25.67
N THR A 386 -49.10 -16.13 -25.54
CA THR A 386 -48.80 -17.42 -26.25
C THR A 386 -49.36 -18.64 -25.55
N GLU A 387 -49.57 -18.62 -24.24
CA GLU A 387 -50.22 -19.72 -23.49
C GLU A 387 -51.75 -19.74 -23.62
N GLY A 388 -52.37 -18.64 -24.00
CA GLY A 388 -53.85 -18.52 -24.16
C GLY A 388 -54.41 -19.08 -25.51
N SER A 389 -53.58 -19.55 -26.44
CA SER A 389 -54.02 -19.96 -27.78
C SER A 389 -53.98 -21.47 -28.11
N THR A 390 -53.77 -22.32 -27.08
CA THR A 390 -53.65 -23.78 -27.29
C THR A 390 -54.73 -24.66 -26.62
N GLU A 391 -55.88 -24.09 -26.22
CA GLU A 391 -57.02 -24.88 -25.77
C GLU A 391 -58.26 -24.56 -26.61
N THR A 392 -58.40 -25.14 -27.80
CA THR A 392 -59.68 -25.56 -28.41
C THR A 392 -59.46 -26.32 -29.72
N SER A 393 -59.30 -27.66 -29.67
CA SER A 393 -59.79 -28.56 -30.71
C SER A 393 -59.52 -30.03 -30.33
N GLU A 394 -60.46 -30.60 -29.57
CA GLU A 394 -60.69 -32.04 -29.58
C GLU A 394 -62.09 -32.31 -29.08
N THR A 395 -63.04 -32.40 -30.05
CA THR A 395 -64.19 -33.30 -29.95
C THR A 395 -64.79 -33.50 -31.36
N ALA A 396 -64.89 -34.73 -31.75
CA ALA A 396 -65.77 -35.38 -32.72
C ALA A 396 -65.02 -36.12 -33.86
N GLU A 397 -64.85 -37.34 -33.72
CA GLU A 397 -65.40 -38.62 -34.25
C GLU A 397 -64.46 -39.78 -33.90
#